data_20b24ded20f11bc160d11cffbdc36c36
#
_entry.id   20b24ded20f11bc160d11cffbdc36c36
#
_cell.length_a   1.000
_cell.length_b   1.000
_cell.length_c   1.000
_cell.angle_alpha   90.00
_cell.angle_beta   90.00
_cell.angle_gamma   90.00
#
_symmetry.space_group_name_H-M   'P 1'
#
loop_
_entity.id
_entity.type
_entity.pdbx_description
1 polymer ?
#
loop_
_entity_poly.entity_id
_entity_poly.type
_entity_poly.pdbx_seq_one_letter_code
_entity_poly.pdbx_strand_id
1 'polypeptide(L)'
;MTSPVSEGGDWQGRVSISAQRRRASMREPTLRALRSSADAVRGRRAAVREFDTVGHLYVHLPFCAHRCGYCDFVTVVGKEELHDAYVAALLHELELEGEALASRLESVYLGGGTPTFTAGTALAKLLRALPRADELTVEANPETVTSEMAAVLRAAGVTRVSLGAQSFRPDLLRVLERRASPEVVRRAVYLLRDAGFDNISLDLVYGIPGQRPSDLDVDLAAALDLAPEHLSCYELEAKPGTRFTHAHGAELERQAEGMEGYFERIVETVTAAGYRWYETANFCLARDSERARGRDLRSRHNLGYWLGDDYLGIGIGAVSTVAGVRRRNRPGLAGYLAAARAGEAPPCDLERIDGDTRALERLMLGLRLDEPVRVAAVAGALDEEAVEVLAARGLVEIRGSGGGATITLTPRGRRLGGGVTAELAHLPGV
;
A
#
# COMPACT_ATOMS: atom_id res chain seq x y z
N MET A 1 25.21 21.27 -10.22
CA MET A 1 24.57 21.78 -9.02
C MET A 1 23.63 20.69 -8.51
N THR A 2 24.04 20.00 -7.47
CA THR A 2 23.38 18.82 -6.91
C THR A 2 22.26 19.29 -5.98
N SER A 3 21.01 19.05 -6.38
CA SER A 3 19.87 19.22 -5.47
C SER A 3 19.83 18.08 -4.48
N PRO A 4 19.53 18.33 -3.20
CA PRO A 4 19.42 17.28 -2.19
C PRO A 4 18.21 16.39 -2.45
N VAL A 5 18.42 15.08 -2.34
CA VAL A 5 17.40 14.04 -2.38
C VAL A 5 16.46 14.25 -1.17
N SER A 6 15.20 14.54 -1.42
CA SER A 6 14.18 14.60 -0.36
C SER A 6 13.99 13.22 0.26
N GLU A 7 14.16 13.12 1.56
CA GLU A 7 13.92 11.92 2.35
C GLU A 7 12.46 11.46 2.17
N GLY A 8 12.29 10.21 1.75
CA GLY A 8 11.02 9.63 1.35
C GLY A 8 10.01 9.51 2.49
N GLY A 9 8.78 9.79 2.18
CA GLY A 9 7.65 9.64 3.10
C GLY A 9 7.12 8.20 3.18
N ASP A 10 6.55 7.89 4.31
CA ASP A 10 6.05 6.57 4.73
C ASP A 10 4.73 6.21 4.06
N TRP A 11 4.64 5.05 3.43
CA TRP A 11 3.44 4.60 2.70
C TRP A 11 2.51 3.70 3.51
N GLN A 12 2.58 3.78 4.81
CA GLN A 12 1.54 3.23 5.67
C GLN A 12 0.62 4.39 6.05
N GLY A 13 -0.67 4.29 5.71
CA GLY A 13 -1.69 5.32 5.85
C GLY A 13 -1.49 6.21 7.09
N ARG A 14 -0.93 7.39 6.88
CA ARG A 14 -0.68 8.31 8.00
C ARG A 14 -2.00 8.87 8.49
N VAL A 15 -2.33 8.52 9.72
CA VAL A 15 -3.08 9.44 10.55
C VAL A 15 -2.11 10.57 10.88
N SER A 16 -2.35 11.75 10.34
CA SER A 16 -1.57 12.94 10.65
C SER A 16 -1.79 13.34 12.10
N ILE A 17 -0.92 12.85 12.98
CA ILE A 17 -0.83 13.38 14.35
C ILE A 17 0.21 14.48 14.32
N SER A 18 -0.23 15.74 14.41
CA SER A 18 0.65 16.89 14.60
C SER A 18 1.25 16.86 16.02
N ALA A 19 2.36 16.15 16.17
CA ALA A 19 3.15 16.18 17.40
C ALA A 19 4.07 17.41 17.40
N GLN A 20 3.76 18.40 18.21
CA GLN A 20 4.67 19.50 18.52
C GLN A 20 5.91 18.98 19.25
N ARG A 21 7.06 19.26 18.64
CA ARG A 21 8.40 18.90 19.13
C ARG A 21 8.69 19.54 20.50
N ARG A 22 8.99 18.72 21.51
CA ARG A 22 9.91 19.09 22.59
C ARG A 22 11.20 18.29 22.41
N ARG A 23 12.31 19.02 22.17
CA ARG A 23 13.67 18.45 22.17
C ARG A 23 14.06 18.14 23.63
N ALA A 24 14.14 16.84 23.93
CA ALA A 24 14.90 16.37 25.09
C ALA A 24 16.29 15.97 24.60
N SER A 25 17.33 16.53 25.20
CA SER A 25 18.73 16.22 24.92
C SER A 25 19.03 14.79 25.38
N MET A 26 19.21 13.87 24.45
CA MET A 26 19.75 12.55 24.75
C MET A 26 21.27 12.55 24.55
N ARG A 27 21.97 12.11 25.59
CA ARG A 27 23.42 11.89 25.60
C ARG A 27 23.77 10.75 24.65
N GLU A 28 24.86 10.92 23.88
CA GLU A 28 25.40 9.93 22.95
C GLU A 28 25.64 8.57 23.63
N PRO A 29 25.07 7.48 23.13
CA PRO A 29 25.56 6.14 23.42
C PRO A 29 26.72 5.83 22.47
N THR A 30 27.82 5.48 23.06
CA THR A 30 29.13 5.22 22.49
C THR A 30 29.06 4.26 21.28
N LEU A 31 29.76 4.63 20.20
CA LEU A 31 30.04 3.87 18.95
C LEU A 31 30.54 2.43 19.11
N ARG A 32 30.69 1.91 20.32
CA ARG A 32 31.10 0.55 20.63
C ARG A 32 29.95 -0.47 20.56
N ALA A 33 28.69 -0.01 20.60
CA ALA A 33 27.51 -0.89 20.49
C ALA A 33 27.12 -1.23 19.03
N LEU A 34 27.62 -0.47 18.06
CA LEU A 34 27.27 -0.64 16.65
C LEU A 34 28.11 -1.69 15.91
N ARG A 35 29.23 -2.14 16.49
CA ARG A 35 30.02 -3.26 15.91
C ARG A 35 29.51 -4.64 16.25
N SER A 36 28.56 -4.79 17.18
CA SER A 36 27.97 -6.10 17.54
C SER A 36 26.75 -6.47 16.66
N SER A 37 26.29 -5.57 15.77
CA SER A 37 25.07 -5.83 14.96
C SER A 37 25.30 -6.83 13.82
N ALA A 38 26.51 -6.90 13.26
CA ALA A 38 26.83 -7.86 12.19
C ALA A 38 26.93 -9.31 12.74
N ASP A 39 27.40 -9.48 13.97
CA ASP A 39 27.46 -10.78 14.63
C ASP A 39 26.07 -11.22 15.17
N ALA A 40 25.19 -10.28 15.50
CA ALA A 40 23.81 -10.56 15.90
C ALA A 40 22.96 -11.07 14.73
N VAL A 41 23.25 -10.67 13.50
CA VAL A 41 22.61 -11.19 12.29
C VAL A 41 23.08 -12.61 11.97
N ARG A 42 24.37 -12.92 12.17
CA ARG A 42 24.92 -14.26 11.97
C ARG A 42 24.51 -15.26 13.06
N GLY A 43 24.33 -14.81 14.30
CA GLY A 43 23.95 -15.67 15.44
C GLY A 43 22.48 -16.09 15.48
N ARG A 44 21.60 -15.45 14.67
CA ARG A 44 20.15 -15.76 14.62
C ARG A 44 19.74 -16.83 13.60
N ARG A 45 20.65 -17.34 12.76
CA ARG A 45 20.35 -18.45 11.85
C ARG A 45 19.98 -19.77 12.54
N ALA A 46 20.07 -19.85 13.87
CA ALA A 46 19.89 -21.09 14.63
C ALA A 46 18.58 -21.22 15.42
N ALA A 47 17.62 -20.31 15.28
CA ALA A 47 16.38 -20.35 16.08
C ALA A 47 15.12 -19.84 15.34
N VAL A 48 15.00 -20.06 14.04
CA VAL A 48 13.68 -19.91 13.36
C VAL A 48 12.88 -21.15 13.73
N ARG A 49 11.92 -20.97 14.63
CA ARG A 49 10.93 -22.03 14.93
C ARG A 49 9.98 -22.12 13.74
N GLU A 50 9.51 -23.31 13.42
CA GLU A 50 8.59 -23.71 12.34
C GLU A 50 7.23 -22.93 12.33
N PHE A 51 7.05 -21.94 13.22
CA PHE A 51 5.83 -21.18 13.46
C PHE A 51 5.87 -19.69 13.03
N ASP A 52 7.00 -19.20 12.50
CA ASP A 52 7.18 -17.77 12.20
C ASP A 52 7.45 -17.52 10.71
N THR A 53 6.85 -18.30 9.80
CA THR A 53 6.98 -18.05 8.36
C THR A 53 5.99 -16.98 7.90
N VAL A 54 6.50 -16.06 7.06
CA VAL A 54 5.75 -14.91 6.51
C VAL A 54 4.95 -15.32 5.30
N GLY A 55 3.65 -14.99 5.28
CA GLY A 55 2.74 -15.29 4.18
C GLY A 55 2.71 -14.24 3.05
N HIS A 56 3.30 -13.07 3.24
CA HIS A 56 3.18 -11.92 2.35
C HIS A 56 4.54 -11.38 1.92
N LEU A 57 4.74 -11.19 0.62
CA LEU A 57 5.96 -10.62 0.04
C LEU A 57 5.64 -9.37 -0.77
N TYR A 58 6.25 -8.23 -0.43
CA TYR A 58 6.27 -7.02 -1.23
C TYR A 58 7.58 -6.90 -1.99
N VAL A 59 7.51 -6.60 -3.28
CA VAL A 59 8.67 -6.38 -4.14
C VAL A 59 8.63 -4.97 -4.71
N HIS A 60 9.58 -4.14 -4.33
CA HIS A 60 9.65 -2.76 -4.78
C HIS A 60 10.41 -2.63 -6.11
N LEU A 61 9.72 -2.18 -7.14
CA LEU A 61 10.30 -1.85 -8.45
C LEU A 61 10.21 -0.33 -8.66
N PRO A 62 11.35 0.41 -8.50
CA PRO A 62 11.30 1.86 -8.38
C PRO A 62 11.21 2.61 -9.70
N PHE A 63 11.40 1.95 -10.83
CA PHE A 63 11.58 2.62 -12.11
C PHE A 63 10.29 3.19 -12.67
N CYS A 64 10.36 4.44 -13.16
CA CYS A 64 9.29 5.12 -13.88
C CYS A 64 9.85 5.81 -15.11
N ALA A 65 9.05 5.89 -16.18
CA ALA A 65 9.38 6.73 -17.35
C ALA A 65 9.32 8.22 -17.02
N HIS A 66 8.54 8.59 -15.98
CA HIS A 66 8.28 9.95 -15.54
C HIS A 66 7.78 9.93 -14.09
N ARG A 67 8.12 10.95 -13.30
CA ARG A 67 7.57 11.13 -11.95
C ARG A 67 6.39 12.11 -12.00
N CYS A 68 5.21 11.64 -11.63
CA CYS A 68 4.01 12.48 -11.51
C CYS A 68 4.19 13.55 -10.41
N GLY A 69 3.53 14.71 -10.57
CA GLY A 69 3.72 15.85 -9.67
C GLY A 69 3.37 15.58 -8.20
N TYR A 70 2.37 14.74 -7.97
CA TYR A 70 1.88 14.37 -6.64
C TYR A 70 2.56 13.14 -6.02
N CYS A 71 3.41 12.42 -6.78
CA CYS A 71 3.96 11.12 -6.37
C CYS A 71 4.95 11.23 -5.21
N ASP A 72 4.68 10.48 -4.13
CA ASP A 72 5.49 10.39 -2.92
C ASP A 72 6.27 9.06 -2.80
N PHE A 73 6.15 8.16 -3.77
CA PHE A 73 6.85 6.88 -3.76
C PHE A 73 8.36 7.03 -3.95
N VAL A 74 9.11 6.05 -3.45
CA VAL A 74 10.53 5.89 -3.78
C VAL A 74 10.65 5.50 -5.24
N THR A 75 10.95 6.47 -6.10
CA THR A 75 11.00 6.28 -7.56
C THR A 75 12.33 6.71 -8.16
N VAL A 76 12.71 6.03 -9.23
CA VAL A 76 13.88 6.33 -10.06
C VAL A 76 13.41 6.58 -11.48
N VAL A 77 13.64 7.80 -12.00
CA VAL A 77 13.21 8.16 -13.35
C VAL A 77 14.32 7.84 -14.35
N GLY A 78 13.95 7.20 -15.45
CA GLY A 78 14.90 6.68 -16.43
C GLY A 78 15.71 5.52 -15.84
N LYS A 79 16.96 5.37 -16.24
CA LYS A 79 17.88 4.34 -15.77
C LYS A 79 17.53 2.93 -16.24
N GLU A 80 16.98 2.82 -17.45
CA GLU A 80 16.62 1.54 -18.07
C GLU A 80 17.84 0.59 -18.15
N GLU A 81 19.05 1.14 -18.27
CA GLU A 81 20.30 0.40 -18.24
C GLU A 81 20.58 -0.33 -16.92
N LEU A 82 19.85 0.02 -15.84
CA LEU A 82 20.00 -0.59 -14.52
C LEU A 82 18.93 -1.64 -14.20
N HIS A 83 17.95 -1.88 -15.07
CA HIS A 83 16.86 -2.82 -14.81
C HIS A 83 17.37 -4.24 -14.50
N ASP A 84 18.29 -4.76 -15.33
CA ASP A 84 18.85 -6.09 -15.12
C ASP A 84 19.69 -6.18 -13.84
N ALA A 85 20.50 -5.15 -13.56
CA ALA A 85 21.31 -5.10 -12.35
C ALA A 85 20.44 -5.01 -11.09
N TYR A 86 19.34 -4.26 -11.15
CA TYR A 86 18.41 -4.13 -10.04
C TYR A 86 17.63 -5.44 -9.78
N VAL A 87 17.17 -6.09 -10.83
CA VAL A 87 16.52 -7.41 -10.71
C VAL A 87 17.50 -8.44 -10.14
N ALA A 88 18.77 -8.43 -10.54
CA ALA A 88 19.79 -9.30 -9.95
C ALA A 88 19.98 -9.02 -8.45
N ALA A 89 19.93 -7.75 -8.04
CA ALA A 89 20.03 -7.37 -6.64
C ALA A 89 18.78 -7.78 -5.83
N LEU A 90 17.57 -7.68 -6.40
CA LEU A 90 16.34 -8.20 -5.79
C LEU A 90 16.40 -9.72 -5.57
N LEU A 91 16.91 -10.46 -6.56
CA LEU A 91 17.04 -11.91 -6.46
C LEU A 91 18.07 -12.32 -5.40
N HIS A 92 19.15 -11.54 -5.27
CA HIS A 92 20.12 -11.74 -4.18
C HIS A 92 19.50 -11.48 -2.82
N GLU A 93 18.74 -10.39 -2.65
CA GLU A 93 18.03 -10.12 -1.39
C GLU A 93 17.00 -11.20 -1.08
N LEU A 94 16.23 -11.64 -2.09
CA LEU A 94 15.28 -12.74 -1.94
C LEU A 94 15.97 -14.05 -1.48
N GLU A 95 17.16 -14.36 -1.98
CA GLU A 95 17.94 -15.50 -1.54
C GLU A 95 18.38 -15.38 -0.07
N LEU A 96 18.79 -14.17 0.37
CA LEU A 96 19.18 -13.91 1.76
C LEU A 96 18.02 -14.02 2.74
N GLU A 97 16.81 -13.59 2.33
CA GLU A 97 15.63 -13.47 3.20
C GLU A 97 14.62 -14.60 3.01
N GLY A 98 14.79 -15.42 1.97
CA GLY A 98 13.80 -16.42 1.55
C GLY A 98 13.47 -17.50 2.59
N GLU A 99 14.38 -17.77 3.53
CA GLU A 99 14.14 -18.72 4.64
C GLU A 99 13.01 -18.24 5.60
N ALA A 100 12.72 -16.92 5.63
CA ALA A 100 11.62 -16.38 6.43
C ALA A 100 10.25 -16.57 5.76
N LEU A 101 10.21 -16.87 4.47
CA LEU A 101 8.97 -17.00 3.71
C LEU A 101 8.36 -18.41 3.86
N ALA A 102 7.03 -18.46 3.88
CA ALA A 102 6.29 -19.71 3.80
C ALA A 102 6.53 -20.40 2.45
N SER A 103 6.43 -21.72 2.40
CA SER A 103 6.62 -22.51 1.17
C SER A 103 5.59 -22.19 0.07
N ARG A 104 4.41 -21.67 0.46
CA ARG A 104 3.38 -21.09 -0.36
C ARG A 104 2.90 -19.81 0.30
N LEU A 105 2.96 -18.70 -0.42
CA LEU A 105 2.55 -17.40 0.09
C LEU A 105 1.05 -17.17 -0.11
N GLU A 106 0.46 -16.38 0.76
CA GLU A 106 -0.88 -15.84 0.55
C GLU A 106 -0.87 -14.77 -0.53
N SER A 107 0.16 -13.90 -0.52
CA SER A 107 0.32 -12.88 -1.55
C SER A 107 1.78 -12.55 -1.88
N VAL A 108 2.00 -12.22 -3.15
CA VAL A 108 3.15 -11.49 -3.66
C VAL A 108 2.66 -10.24 -4.37
N TYR A 109 3.22 -9.10 -4.04
CA TYR A 109 2.83 -7.80 -4.61
C TYR A 109 4.04 -7.06 -5.17
N LEU A 110 4.02 -6.78 -6.46
CA LEU A 110 5.02 -5.96 -7.13
C LEU A 110 4.48 -4.54 -7.28
N GLY A 111 5.10 -3.59 -6.59
CA GLY A 111 4.67 -2.19 -6.58
C GLY A 111 5.82 -1.20 -6.57
N GLY A 112 5.51 0.07 -6.33
CA GLY A 112 6.48 1.13 -6.13
C GLY A 112 6.45 2.22 -7.18
N GLY A 113 7.34 2.17 -8.18
CA GLY A 113 7.32 3.08 -9.32
C GLY A 113 6.31 2.64 -10.36
N THR A 114 6.76 1.89 -11.32
CA THR A 114 5.92 1.26 -12.35
C THR A 114 6.53 -0.11 -12.69
N PRO A 115 6.12 -1.19 -12.04
CA PRO A 115 6.69 -2.52 -12.30
C PRO A 115 6.72 -2.91 -13.78
N THR A 116 5.67 -2.57 -14.52
CA THR A 116 5.55 -2.84 -15.96
C THR A 116 6.40 -1.93 -16.86
N PHE A 117 7.08 -0.93 -16.31
CA PHE A 117 8.12 -0.16 -17.01
C PHE A 117 9.47 -0.90 -17.02
N THR A 118 9.65 -1.86 -16.11
CA THR A 118 10.85 -2.70 -16.10
C THR A 118 10.93 -3.50 -17.41
N ALA A 119 12.12 -3.62 -17.98
CA ALA A 119 12.33 -4.39 -19.22
C ALA A 119 11.70 -5.78 -19.12
N GLY A 120 10.92 -6.18 -20.14
CA GLY A 120 10.11 -7.40 -20.09
C GLY A 120 10.91 -8.67 -19.79
N THR A 121 12.15 -8.77 -20.27
CA THR A 121 13.07 -9.89 -19.97
C THR A 121 13.49 -9.91 -18.50
N ALA A 122 13.83 -8.76 -17.93
CA ALA A 122 14.21 -8.61 -16.54
C ALA A 122 13.01 -8.89 -15.62
N LEU A 123 11.83 -8.33 -15.91
CA LEU A 123 10.60 -8.59 -15.17
C LEU A 123 10.22 -10.08 -15.23
N ALA A 124 10.28 -10.71 -16.41
CA ALA A 124 10.01 -12.14 -16.54
C ALA A 124 11.00 -13.02 -15.75
N LYS A 125 12.27 -12.62 -15.66
CA LYS A 125 13.28 -13.30 -14.84
C LYS A 125 12.91 -13.20 -13.36
N LEU A 126 12.55 -12.01 -12.88
CA LEU A 126 12.13 -11.79 -11.50
C LEU A 126 10.89 -12.63 -11.18
N LEU A 127 9.81 -12.48 -11.95
CA LEU A 127 8.54 -13.17 -11.72
C LEU A 127 8.69 -14.71 -11.65
N ARG A 128 9.55 -15.30 -12.49
CA ARG A 128 9.82 -16.76 -12.46
C ARG A 128 10.56 -17.22 -11.20
N ALA A 129 11.31 -16.35 -10.57
CA ALA A 129 12.08 -16.66 -9.37
C ALA A 129 11.29 -16.46 -8.06
N LEU A 130 10.16 -15.74 -8.13
CA LEU A 130 9.34 -15.49 -6.96
C LEU A 130 8.67 -16.78 -6.45
N PRO A 131 8.47 -16.93 -5.13
CA PRO A 131 7.71 -18.04 -4.56
C PRO A 131 6.27 -18.08 -5.10
N ARG A 132 5.67 -19.27 -5.11
CA ARG A 132 4.26 -19.42 -5.46
C ARG A 132 3.37 -18.74 -4.44
N ALA A 133 2.34 -18.04 -4.91
CA ALA A 133 1.37 -17.35 -4.07
C ALA A 133 -0.06 -17.63 -4.56
N ASP A 134 -1.02 -17.46 -3.64
CA ASP A 134 -2.44 -17.52 -3.98
C ASP A 134 -2.86 -16.27 -4.80
N GLU A 135 -2.27 -15.11 -4.48
CA GLU A 135 -2.40 -13.88 -5.25
C GLU A 135 -1.01 -13.35 -5.63
N LEU A 136 -0.77 -13.18 -6.92
CA LEU A 136 0.39 -12.46 -7.45
C LEU A 136 -0.11 -11.21 -8.16
N THR A 137 0.08 -10.05 -7.51
CA THR A 137 -0.35 -8.74 -8.01
C THR A 137 0.82 -7.97 -8.62
N VAL A 138 0.57 -7.29 -9.74
CA VAL A 138 1.51 -6.36 -10.37
C VAL A 138 0.82 -5.02 -10.61
N GLU A 139 1.42 -3.93 -10.14
CA GLU A 139 1.02 -2.58 -10.50
C GLU A 139 1.45 -2.24 -11.92
N ALA A 140 0.60 -1.50 -12.62
CA ALA A 140 0.85 -1.07 -13.99
C ALA A 140 0.37 0.36 -14.22
N ASN A 141 1.11 1.10 -15.02
CA ASN A 141 0.59 2.30 -15.66
C ASN A 141 -0.03 1.93 -17.01
N PRO A 142 -1.16 2.54 -17.42
CA PRO A 142 -1.84 2.19 -18.67
C PRO A 142 -0.93 2.23 -19.90
N GLU A 143 -0.03 3.21 -19.98
CA GLU A 143 0.90 3.39 -21.10
C GLU A 143 1.98 2.31 -21.20
N THR A 144 2.21 1.51 -20.14
CA THR A 144 3.19 0.42 -20.13
C THR A 144 2.56 -0.95 -20.40
N VAL A 145 1.24 -1.02 -20.50
CA VAL A 145 0.51 -2.24 -20.85
C VAL A 145 0.46 -2.40 -22.38
N THR A 146 1.31 -3.29 -22.90
CA THR A 146 1.29 -3.74 -24.28
C THR A 146 0.82 -5.19 -24.34
N SER A 147 0.49 -5.72 -25.53
CA SER A 147 0.15 -7.13 -25.72
C SER A 147 1.28 -8.04 -25.24
N GLU A 148 2.54 -7.65 -25.49
CA GLU A 148 3.72 -8.40 -25.09
C GLU A 148 3.87 -8.39 -23.55
N MET A 149 3.68 -7.23 -22.92
CA MET A 149 3.74 -7.14 -21.46
C MET A 149 2.62 -7.95 -20.82
N ALA A 150 1.39 -7.84 -21.30
CA ALA A 150 0.27 -8.64 -20.81
C ALA A 150 0.53 -10.16 -20.94
N ALA A 151 1.12 -10.60 -22.06
CA ALA A 151 1.53 -11.98 -22.26
C ALA A 151 2.63 -12.41 -21.28
N VAL A 152 3.64 -11.58 -21.04
CA VAL A 152 4.71 -11.82 -20.05
C VAL A 152 4.12 -12.02 -18.64
N LEU A 153 3.24 -11.11 -18.19
CA LEU A 153 2.60 -11.20 -16.89
C LEU A 153 1.75 -12.48 -16.77
N ARG A 154 0.95 -12.79 -17.80
CA ARG A 154 0.09 -13.97 -17.78
C ARG A 154 0.89 -15.27 -17.76
N ALA A 155 1.93 -15.38 -18.60
CA ALA A 155 2.81 -16.55 -18.64
C ALA A 155 3.59 -16.78 -17.34
N ALA A 156 3.85 -15.71 -16.59
CA ALA A 156 4.50 -15.77 -15.28
C ALA A 156 3.55 -16.09 -14.12
N GLY A 157 2.25 -16.29 -14.39
CA GLY A 157 1.27 -16.65 -13.36
C GLY A 157 0.74 -15.47 -12.54
N VAL A 158 0.88 -14.23 -13.03
CA VAL A 158 0.24 -13.07 -12.40
C VAL A 158 -1.27 -13.28 -12.41
N THR A 159 -1.89 -13.11 -11.23
CA THR A 159 -3.31 -13.36 -11.02
C THR A 159 -4.13 -12.07 -10.94
N ARG A 160 -3.50 -10.93 -10.60
CA ARG A 160 -4.14 -9.63 -10.44
C ARG A 160 -3.26 -8.52 -11.03
N VAL A 161 -3.86 -7.57 -11.73
CA VAL A 161 -3.19 -6.35 -12.19
C VAL A 161 -3.88 -5.13 -11.58
N SER A 162 -3.13 -4.24 -10.91
CA SER A 162 -3.62 -2.93 -10.44
C SER A 162 -3.20 -1.86 -11.43
N LEU A 163 -4.18 -1.21 -12.05
CA LEU A 163 -3.96 -0.26 -13.13
C LEU A 163 -4.23 1.17 -12.66
N GLY A 164 -3.20 1.99 -12.62
CA GLY A 164 -3.30 3.38 -12.19
C GLY A 164 -3.99 4.28 -13.24
N ALA A 165 -5.31 4.27 -13.29
CA ALA A 165 -6.10 5.12 -14.18
C ALA A 165 -6.13 6.58 -13.69
N GLN A 166 -6.29 6.78 -12.39
CA GLN A 166 -6.35 8.02 -11.62
C GLN A 166 -7.58 8.88 -11.95
N SER A 167 -7.86 9.17 -13.22
CA SER A 167 -9.03 9.89 -13.71
C SER A 167 -9.30 9.56 -15.18
N PHE A 168 -10.52 9.78 -15.63
CA PHE A 168 -10.93 9.73 -17.06
C PHE A 168 -11.15 11.13 -17.64
N ARG A 169 -10.72 12.16 -16.93
CA ARG A 169 -10.77 13.56 -17.34
C ARG A 169 -9.40 14.04 -17.80
N PRO A 170 -9.22 14.41 -19.09
CA PRO A 170 -7.91 14.83 -19.61
C PRO A 170 -7.35 16.08 -18.93
N ASP A 171 -8.22 16.99 -18.45
CA ASP A 171 -7.86 18.18 -17.71
C ASP A 171 -7.30 17.83 -16.31
N LEU A 172 -7.93 16.90 -15.58
CA LEU A 172 -7.47 16.44 -14.28
C LEU A 172 -6.20 15.60 -14.38
N LEU A 173 -6.09 14.74 -15.40
CA LEU A 173 -4.85 13.99 -15.68
C LEU A 173 -3.66 14.93 -15.93
N ARG A 174 -3.87 16.07 -16.59
CA ARG A 174 -2.83 17.11 -16.77
C ARG A 174 -2.42 17.75 -15.45
N VAL A 175 -3.37 18.01 -14.53
CA VAL A 175 -3.07 18.53 -13.18
C VAL A 175 -2.19 17.53 -12.41
N LEU A 176 -2.49 16.24 -12.50
CA LEU A 176 -1.71 15.15 -11.90
C LEU A 176 -0.38 14.89 -12.62
N GLU A 177 -0.10 15.56 -13.73
CA GLU A 177 1.04 15.31 -14.60
C GLU A 177 1.11 13.84 -15.09
N ARG A 178 -0.07 13.23 -15.37
CA ARG A 178 -0.18 11.89 -15.93
C ARG A 178 -0.04 11.94 -17.45
N ARG A 179 0.64 10.90 -18.01
CA ARG A 179 0.83 10.76 -19.46
C ARG A 179 -0.29 9.97 -20.13
N ALA A 180 -0.93 9.07 -19.41
CA ALA A 180 -2.04 8.28 -19.94
C ALA A 180 -3.25 9.17 -20.24
N SER A 181 -3.96 8.86 -21.34
CA SER A 181 -5.29 9.38 -21.63
C SER A 181 -6.36 8.35 -21.28
N PRO A 182 -7.64 8.75 -21.19
CA PRO A 182 -8.75 7.82 -20.99
C PRO A 182 -8.79 6.68 -22.00
N GLU A 183 -8.43 6.93 -23.26
CA GLU A 183 -8.37 5.92 -24.33
C GLU A 183 -7.25 4.89 -24.06
N VAL A 184 -6.11 5.36 -23.54
CA VAL A 184 -4.99 4.48 -23.17
C VAL A 184 -5.38 3.60 -22.00
N VAL A 185 -6.13 4.10 -21.02
CA VAL A 185 -6.68 3.29 -19.92
C VAL A 185 -7.61 2.19 -20.45
N ARG A 186 -8.58 2.55 -21.31
CA ARG A 186 -9.52 1.58 -21.92
C ARG A 186 -8.78 0.51 -22.72
N ARG A 187 -7.81 0.93 -23.51
CA ARG A 187 -6.97 0.02 -24.29
C ARG A 187 -6.18 -0.94 -23.38
N ALA A 188 -5.60 -0.44 -22.30
CA ALA A 188 -4.85 -1.26 -21.34
C ALA A 188 -5.75 -2.35 -20.71
N VAL A 189 -6.96 -1.99 -20.28
CA VAL A 189 -7.94 -2.95 -19.74
C VAL A 189 -8.28 -4.00 -20.82
N TYR A 190 -8.55 -3.56 -22.05
CA TYR A 190 -8.84 -4.48 -23.15
C TYR A 190 -7.69 -5.47 -23.39
N LEU A 191 -6.44 -5.00 -23.46
CA LEU A 191 -5.27 -5.86 -23.65
C LEU A 191 -5.08 -6.87 -22.52
N LEU A 192 -5.35 -6.46 -21.28
CA LEU A 192 -5.31 -7.37 -20.13
C LEU A 192 -6.43 -8.43 -20.21
N ARG A 193 -7.65 -8.04 -20.61
CA ARG A 193 -8.77 -8.98 -20.81
C ARG A 193 -8.47 -9.97 -21.93
N ASP A 194 -7.94 -9.49 -23.06
CA ASP A 194 -7.55 -10.33 -24.20
C ASP A 194 -6.46 -11.36 -23.81
N ALA A 195 -5.53 -10.97 -22.94
CA ALA A 195 -4.54 -11.87 -22.35
C ALA A 195 -5.12 -12.85 -21.30
N GLY A 196 -6.41 -12.77 -20.98
CA GLY A 196 -7.11 -13.66 -20.05
C GLY A 196 -7.06 -13.25 -18.59
N PHE A 197 -6.80 -11.97 -18.29
CA PHE A 197 -6.94 -11.47 -16.92
C PHE A 197 -8.41 -11.24 -16.55
N ASP A 198 -8.83 -11.84 -15.44
CA ASP A 198 -10.18 -11.76 -14.87
C ASP A 198 -10.17 -11.20 -13.43
N ASN A 199 -9.07 -10.55 -13.02
CA ASN A 199 -8.92 -9.79 -11.79
C ASN A 199 -8.10 -8.53 -12.07
N ILE A 200 -8.79 -7.46 -12.45
CA ILE A 200 -8.21 -6.14 -12.74
C ILE A 200 -8.73 -5.16 -11.70
N SER A 201 -7.80 -4.44 -11.07
CA SER A 201 -8.09 -3.28 -10.23
C SER A 201 -7.90 -2.01 -11.04
N LEU A 202 -8.79 -1.04 -10.88
CA LEU A 202 -8.57 0.33 -11.33
C LEU A 202 -8.38 1.23 -10.12
N ASP A 203 -7.31 2.03 -10.15
CA ASP A 203 -7.03 3.00 -9.11
C ASP A 203 -7.45 4.39 -9.59
N LEU A 204 -8.32 5.05 -8.81
CA LEU A 204 -8.81 6.40 -9.03
C LEU A 204 -8.31 7.33 -7.93
N VAL A 205 -8.13 8.60 -8.28
CA VAL A 205 -7.79 9.66 -7.33
C VAL A 205 -8.92 10.69 -7.32
N TYR A 206 -9.38 11.09 -6.14
CA TYR A 206 -10.32 12.18 -5.97
C TYR A 206 -9.70 13.32 -5.14
N GLY A 207 -10.34 14.50 -5.14
CA GLY A 207 -9.78 15.68 -4.52
C GLY A 207 -8.65 16.32 -5.36
N ILE A 208 -8.64 16.08 -6.67
CA ILE A 208 -7.68 16.68 -7.59
C ILE A 208 -7.97 18.19 -7.67
N PRO A 209 -6.94 19.06 -7.63
CA PRO A 209 -7.16 20.52 -7.75
C PRO A 209 -8.02 20.88 -8.95
N GLY A 210 -9.13 21.61 -8.70
CA GLY A 210 -10.10 21.99 -9.72
C GLY A 210 -11.13 20.92 -10.09
N GLN A 211 -11.09 19.73 -9.47
CA GLN A 211 -12.11 18.70 -9.67
C GLN A 211 -13.45 19.15 -9.09
N ARG A 212 -14.52 18.93 -9.81
CA ARG A 212 -15.91 19.16 -9.37
C ARG A 212 -16.59 17.81 -9.08
N PRO A 213 -17.65 17.77 -8.26
CA PRO A 213 -18.42 16.54 -8.04
C PRO A 213 -18.88 15.85 -9.34
N SER A 214 -19.27 16.61 -10.35
CA SER A 214 -19.65 16.08 -11.67
C SER A 214 -18.48 15.45 -12.44
N ASP A 215 -17.25 15.87 -12.20
CA ASP A 215 -16.07 15.27 -12.82
C ASP A 215 -15.78 13.90 -12.19
N LEU A 216 -16.01 13.77 -10.87
CA LEU A 216 -15.94 12.47 -10.18
C LEU A 216 -17.01 11.50 -10.68
N ASP A 217 -18.24 11.99 -10.96
CA ASP A 217 -19.30 11.14 -11.56
C ASP A 217 -18.87 10.56 -12.91
N VAL A 218 -18.22 11.37 -13.74
CA VAL A 218 -17.66 10.91 -15.03
C VAL A 218 -16.58 9.86 -14.82
N ASP A 219 -15.68 10.07 -13.86
CA ASP A 219 -14.61 9.12 -13.53
C ASP A 219 -15.19 7.78 -13.04
N LEU A 220 -16.14 7.81 -12.11
CA LEU A 220 -16.79 6.61 -11.58
C LEU A 220 -17.58 5.86 -12.66
N ALA A 221 -18.36 6.57 -13.48
CA ALA A 221 -19.12 5.96 -14.57
C ALA A 221 -18.19 5.29 -15.58
N ALA A 222 -17.10 5.97 -15.97
CA ALA A 222 -16.12 5.41 -16.92
C ALA A 222 -15.35 4.20 -16.35
N ALA A 223 -15.03 4.22 -15.07
CA ALA A 223 -14.39 3.08 -14.40
C ALA A 223 -15.34 1.87 -14.31
N LEU A 224 -16.60 2.09 -13.91
CA LEU A 224 -17.61 1.03 -13.81
C LEU A 224 -17.98 0.44 -15.16
N ASP A 225 -17.98 1.23 -16.25
CA ASP A 225 -18.18 0.75 -17.63
C ASP A 225 -17.12 -0.27 -18.07
N LEU A 226 -15.90 -0.18 -17.54
CA LEU A 226 -14.82 -1.15 -17.77
C LEU A 226 -14.97 -2.44 -16.95
N ALA A 227 -15.97 -2.50 -16.08
CA ALA A 227 -16.33 -3.64 -15.26
C ALA A 227 -15.12 -4.30 -14.54
N PRO A 228 -14.30 -3.55 -13.79
CA PRO A 228 -13.19 -4.12 -13.05
C PRO A 228 -13.69 -4.98 -11.90
N GLU A 229 -12.90 -5.95 -11.45
CA GLU A 229 -13.20 -6.76 -10.27
C GLU A 229 -12.95 -6.00 -8.97
N HIS A 230 -12.12 -4.96 -9.04
CA HIS A 230 -11.73 -4.18 -7.88
C HIS A 230 -11.57 -2.70 -8.25
N LEU A 231 -11.92 -1.81 -7.33
CA LEU A 231 -11.69 -0.37 -7.44
C LEU A 231 -10.98 0.12 -6.18
N SER A 232 -9.95 0.94 -6.37
CA SER A 232 -9.33 1.72 -5.30
C SER A 232 -9.60 3.20 -5.58
N CYS A 233 -10.18 3.93 -4.63
CA CYS A 233 -10.46 5.36 -4.74
C CYS A 233 -9.70 6.09 -3.63
N TYR A 234 -8.61 6.75 -3.98
CA TYR A 234 -7.72 7.42 -3.04
C TYR A 234 -7.97 8.92 -3.01
N GLU A 235 -8.04 9.49 -1.82
CA GLU A 235 -7.94 10.94 -1.67
C GLU A 235 -6.53 11.41 -2.07
N LEU A 236 -6.45 12.51 -2.80
CA LEU A 236 -5.19 13.10 -3.18
C LEU A 236 -4.48 13.71 -1.97
N GLU A 237 -3.47 13.02 -1.47
CA GLU A 237 -2.58 13.56 -0.45
C GLU A 237 -1.39 14.26 -1.09
N ALA A 238 -1.35 15.59 -1.01
CA ALA A 238 -0.21 16.37 -1.47
C ALA A 238 0.74 16.67 -0.31
N LYS A 239 1.98 16.20 -0.42
CA LYS A 239 2.98 16.41 0.66
C LYS A 239 3.38 17.87 0.76
N PRO A 240 3.40 18.44 1.99
CA PRO A 240 3.89 19.80 2.24
C PRO A 240 5.31 20.02 1.69
N GLY A 241 5.56 21.20 1.11
CA GLY A 241 6.86 21.58 0.56
C GLY A 241 7.23 20.94 -0.79
N THR A 242 6.33 20.18 -1.40
CA THR A 242 6.53 19.66 -2.77
C THR A 242 6.21 20.71 -3.83
N ARG A 243 6.74 20.53 -5.05
CA ARG A 243 6.37 21.37 -6.22
C ARG A 243 4.85 21.39 -6.43
N PHE A 244 4.21 20.27 -6.22
CA PHE A 244 2.75 20.13 -6.39
C PHE A 244 1.98 20.99 -5.36
N THR A 245 2.37 20.96 -4.07
CA THR A 245 1.73 21.80 -3.04
C THR A 245 2.03 23.27 -3.25
N HIS A 246 3.20 23.64 -3.77
CA HIS A 246 3.48 25.03 -4.14
C HIS A 246 2.58 25.53 -5.29
N ALA A 247 2.29 24.66 -6.27
CA ALA A 247 1.45 25.03 -7.41
C ALA A 247 -0.05 25.01 -7.10
N HIS A 248 -0.51 24.11 -6.23
CA HIS A 248 -1.93 23.81 -6.03
C HIS A 248 -2.42 23.94 -4.58
N GLY A 249 -1.57 24.31 -3.60
CA GLY A 249 -1.90 24.29 -2.18
C GLY A 249 -3.16 25.11 -1.83
N ALA A 250 -3.31 26.32 -2.37
CA ALA A 250 -4.49 27.14 -2.14
C ALA A 250 -5.80 26.52 -2.67
N GLU A 251 -5.72 25.70 -3.73
CA GLU A 251 -6.89 24.99 -4.25
C GLU A 251 -7.22 23.79 -3.37
N LEU A 252 -6.20 23.03 -2.96
CA LEU A 252 -6.37 21.91 -2.04
C LEU A 252 -6.98 22.34 -0.71
N GLU A 253 -6.55 23.47 -0.15
CA GLU A 253 -7.15 24.06 1.07
C GLU A 253 -8.63 24.42 0.85
N ARG A 254 -8.98 25.02 -0.29
CA ARG A 254 -10.39 25.35 -0.60
C ARG A 254 -11.26 24.11 -0.77
N GLN A 255 -10.71 23.01 -1.27
CA GLN A 255 -11.45 21.77 -1.51
C GLN A 255 -11.58 20.89 -0.26
N ALA A 256 -10.73 21.10 0.75
CA ALA A 256 -10.64 20.22 1.94
C ALA A 256 -11.99 20.01 2.64
N GLU A 257 -12.82 21.06 2.77
CA GLU A 257 -14.16 20.96 3.39
C GLU A 257 -15.14 20.11 2.56
N GLY A 258 -14.88 19.95 1.25
CA GLY A 258 -15.72 19.18 0.34
C GLY A 258 -15.39 17.70 0.25
N MET A 259 -14.27 17.23 0.84
CA MET A 259 -13.78 15.87 0.65
C MET A 259 -14.72 14.78 1.17
N GLU A 260 -15.41 15.04 2.28
CA GLU A 260 -16.44 14.14 2.79
C GLU A 260 -17.53 13.86 1.74
N GLY A 261 -18.00 14.90 1.04
CA GLY A 261 -19.01 14.77 -0.02
C GLY A 261 -18.52 13.96 -1.22
N TYR A 262 -17.22 14.08 -1.59
CA TYR A 262 -16.63 13.21 -2.63
C TYR A 262 -16.59 11.76 -2.19
N PHE A 263 -16.16 11.52 -0.96
CA PHE A 263 -16.09 10.16 -0.41
C PHE A 263 -17.46 9.50 -0.29
N GLU A 264 -18.46 10.22 0.22
CA GLU A 264 -19.85 9.72 0.28
C GLU A 264 -20.36 9.34 -1.11
N ARG A 265 -20.14 10.19 -2.12
CA ARG A 265 -20.55 9.94 -3.50
C ARG A 265 -19.88 8.68 -4.08
N ILE A 266 -18.57 8.45 -3.79
CA ILE A 266 -17.87 7.23 -4.18
C ILE A 266 -18.53 6.02 -3.55
N VAL A 267 -18.71 6.02 -2.22
CA VAL A 267 -19.30 4.90 -1.49
C VAL A 267 -20.69 4.57 -2.03
N GLU A 268 -21.56 5.58 -2.21
CA GLU A 268 -22.91 5.39 -2.71
C GLU A 268 -22.93 4.84 -4.15
N THR A 269 -22.16 5.44 -5.05
CA THR A 269 -22.14 5.05 -6.47
C THR A 269 -21.58 3.64 -6.64
N VAL A 270 -20.43 3.34 -6.00
CA VAL A 270 -19.75 2.06 -6.20
C VAL A 270 -20.50 0.91 -5.52
N THR A 271 -21.09 1.15 -4.33
CA THR A 271 -21.90 0.12 -3.67
C THR A 271 -23.22 -0.13 -4.41
N ALA A 272 -23.87 0.91 -4.95
CA ALA A 272 -25.06 0.75 -5.79
C ALA A 272 -24.77 -0.05 -7.09
N ALA A 273 -23.53 -0.01 -7.57
CA ALA A 273 -23.06 -0.82 -8.70
C ALA A 273 -22.76 -2.29 -8.34
N GLY A 274 -22.95 -2.69 -7.08
CA GLY A 274 -22.82 -4.08 -6.60
C GLY A 274 -21.40 -4.42 -6.08
N TYR A 275 -20.61 -3.43 -5.71
CA TYR A 275 -19.31 -3.64 -5.06
C TYR A 275 -19.48 -3.63 -3.53
N ARG A 276 -18.70 -4.48 -2.86
CA ARG A 276 -18.51 -4.46 -1.41
C ARG A 276 -17.46 -3.40 -1.08
N TRP A 277 -17.81 -2.46 -0.24
CA TRP A 277 -16.86 -1.53 0.38
C TRP A 277 -16.18 -2.23 1.55
N TYR A 278 -15.03 -2.88 1.33
CA TYR A 278 -14.41 -3.74 2.33
C TYR A 278 -13.31 -3.04 3.15
N GLU A 279 -12.72 -1.97 2.60
CA GLU A 279 -11.69 -1.16 3.27
C GLU A 279 -11.92 0.32 2.90
N THR A 280 -11.35 1.25 3.64
CA THR A 280 -11.60 2.70 3.51
C THR A 280 -11.59 3.17 2.05
N ALA A 281 -10.54 2.86 1.29
CA ALA A 281 -10.39 3.27 -0.11
C ALA A 281 -10.75 2.18 -1.13
N ASN A 282 -11.02 0.94 -0.68
CA ASN A 282 -11.03 -0.23 -1.54
C ASN A 282 -12.39 -0.92 -1.62
N PHE A 283 -12.78 -1.25 -2.84
CA PHE A 283 -14.04 -1.88 -3.20
C PHE A 283 -13.78 -3.09 -4.10
N CYS A 284 -14.51 -4.19 -3.92
CA CYS A 284 -14.43 -5.35 -4.78
C CYS A 284 -15.83 -5.82 -5.20
N LEU A 285 -15.95 -6.44 -6.37
CA LEU A 285 -17.20 -7.04 -6.82
C LEU A 285 -17.71 -8.06 -5.78
N ALA A 286 -18.99 -7.94 -5.42
CA ALA A 286 -19.65 -8.79 -4.45
C ALA A 286 -20.80 -9.61 -5.07
N ARG A 287 -20.76 -9.88 -6.38
CA ARG A 287 -21.82 -10.61 -7.08
C ARG A 287 -21.95 -12.03 -6.56
N ASP A 288 -23.17 -12.53 -6.45
CA ASP A 288 -23.45 -13.90 -6.00
C ASP A 288 -22.73 -14.96 -6.85
N SER A 289 -22.50 -14.68 -8.14
CA SER A 289 -21.73 -15.56 -9.03
C SER A 289 -20.27 -15.72 -8.62
N GLU A 290 -19.62 -14.67 -8.07
CA GLU A 290 -18.24 -14.76 -7.60
C GLU A 290 -18.15 -15.45 -6.24
N ARG A 291 -19.14 -15.20 -5.35
CA ARG A 291 -19.29 -15.96 -4.09
C ARG A 291 -19.57 -17.45 -4.36
N ALA A 292 -20.41 -17.74 -5.36
CA ALA A 292 -20.68 -19.11 -5.77
C ALA A 292 -19.45 -19.83 -6.36
N ARG A 293 -18.50 -19.06 -6.91
CA ARG A 293 -17.20 -19.57 -7.39
C ARG A 293 -16.16 -19.67 -6.27
N GLY A 294 -16.49 -19.23 -5.04
CA GLY A 294 -15.56 -19.21 -3.91
C GLY A 294 -14.41 -18.20 -4.07
N ARG A 295 -14.56 -17.19 -4.95
CA ARG A 295 -13.51 -16.18 -5.21
C ARG A 295 -13.65 -15.02 -4.22
N ASP A 296 -12.53 -14.70 -3.56
CA ASP A 296 -12.35 -13.44 -2.82
C ASP A 296 -11.57 -12.48 -3.72
N LEU A 297 -12.21 -11.35 -4.07
CA LEU A 297 -11.67 -10.34 -4.97
C LEU A 297 -11.05 -9.14 -4.22
N ARG A 298 -11.02 -9.21 -2.89
CA ARG A 298 -10.25 -8.26 -2.08
C ARG A 298 -8.76 -8.44 -2.36
N SER A 299 -7.98 -7.38 -2.31
CA SER A 299 -6.52 -7.50 -2.39
C SER A 299 -5.99 -8.24 -1.15
N ARG A 300 -5.50 -9.47 -1.32
CA ARG A 300 -4.94 -10.28 -0.21
C ARG A 300 -3.74 -9.61 0.42
N HIS A 301 -2.91 -8.97 -0.38
CA HIS A 301 -1.74 -8.25 0.11
C HIS A 301 -2.12 -7.09 1.03
N ASN A 302 -3.08 -6.26 0.58
CA ASN A 302 -3.58 -5.14 1.40
C ASN A 302 -4.27 -5.65 2.66
N LEU A 303 -5.04 -6.76 2.57
CA LEU A 303 -5.65 -7.37 3.75
C LEU A 303 -4.61 -7.79 4.78
N GLY A 304 -3.50 -8.41 4.38
CA GLY A 304 -2.42 -8.77 5.29
C GLY A 304 -1.91 -7.56 6.09
N TYR A 305 -1.73 -6.39 5.44
CA TYR A 305 -1.38 -5.16 6.16
C TYR A 305 -2.47 -4.72 7.14
N TRP A 306 -3.74 -4.69 6.71
CA TRP A 306 -4.84 -4.22 7.56
C TRP A 306 -5.15 -5.18 8.71
N LEU A 307 -4.89 -6.46 8.55
CA LEU A 307 -4.98 -7.47 9.60
C LEU A 307 -3.78 -7.48 10.54
N GLY A 308 -2.71 -6.75 10.21
CA GLY A 308 -1.48 -6.67 11.01
C GLY A 308 -0.64 -7.94 10.92
N ASP A 309 -0.71 -8.65 9.79
CA ASP A 309 0.10 -9.83 9.53
C ASP A 309 1.56 -9.47 9.30
N ASP A 310 2.47 -10.38 9.61
CA ASP A 310 3.88 -10.22 9.30
C ASP A 310 4.09 -10.31 7.77
N TYR A 311 4.96 -9.46 7.25
CA TYR A 311 5.28 -9.39 5.83
C TYR A 311 6.74 -9.07 5.58
N LEU A 312 7.26 -9.58 4.46
CA LEU A 312 8.61 -9.28 3.98
C LEU A 312 8.54 -8.29 2.81
N GLY A 313 9.40 -7.28 2.81
CA GLY A 313 9.59 -6.34 1.71
C GLY A 313 11.03 -6.37 1.21
N ILE A 314 11.23 -6.48 -0.10
CA ILE A 314 12.54 -6.42 -0.77
C ILE A 314 12.61 -5.27 -1.76
N GLY A 315 13.81 -4.75 -1.99
CA GLY A 315 14.07 -3.59 -2.84
C GLY A 315 14.28 -2.30 -2.06
N ILE A 316 14.68 -1.23 -2.74
CA ILE A 316 14.92 0.07 -2.11
C ILE A 316 13.65 0.64 -1.47
N GLY A 317 13.77 1.16 -0.24
CA GLY A 317 12.64 1.74 0.48
C GLY A 317 11.58 0.74 0.96
N ALA A 318 11.68 -0.54 0.61
CA ALA A 318 10.75 -1.57 1.06
C ALA A 318 10.81 -1.75 2.58
N VAL A 319 9.65 -1.99 3.18
CA VAL A 319 9.50 -2.24 4.62
C VAL A 319 9.14 -3.71 4.82
N SER A 320 9.68 -4.30 5.85
CA SER A 320 9.29 -5.62 6.38
C SER A 320 8.85 -5.46 7.82
N THR A 321 7.90 -6.25 8.28
CA THR A 321 7.59 -6.42 9.70
C THR A 321 7.54 -7.91 9.98
N VAL A 322 8.48 -8.41 10.75
CA VAL A 322 8.61 -9.85 11.07
C VAL A 322 8.92 -10.00 12.55
N ALA A 323 8.11 -10.79 13.25
CA ALA A 323 8.28 -11.08 14.67
C ALA A 323 8.53 -9.85 15.56
N GLY A 324 7.81 -8.74 15.30
CA GLY A 324 7.91 -7.49 16.07
C GLY A 324 9.16 -6.67 15.76
N VAL A 325 9.87 -6.95 14.68
CA VAL A 325 10.95 -6.13 14.15
C VAL A 325 10.52 -5.54 12.81
N ARG A 326 10.47 -4.22 12.72
CA ARG A 326 10.28 -3.50 11.46
C ARG A 326 11.65 -3.17 10.89
N ARG A 327 11.84 -3.51 9.62
CA ARG A 327 13.04 -3.18 8.84
C ARG A 327 12.63 -2.36 7.63
N ARG A 328 13.33 -1.25 7.39
CA ARG A 328 13.16 -0.46 6.18
C ARG A 328 14.47 -0.42 5.40
N ASN A 329 14.47 -0.92 4.19
CA ASN A 329 15.62 -0.76 3.28
C ASN A 329 15.82 0.72 2.94
N ARG A 330 17.07 1.18 2.95
CA ARG A 330 17.35 2.58 2.59
C ARG A 330 17.03 2.84 1.12
N PRO A 331 16.46 4.01 0.77
CA PRO A 331 15.96 4.27 -0.58
C PRO A 331 17.06 4.53 -1.63
N GLY A 332 18.34 4.46 -1.25
CA GLY A 332 19.48 4.76 -2.12
C GLY A 332 19.82 3.64 -3.09
N LEU A 333 19.49 3.81 -4.40
CA LEU A 333 19.73 2.81 -5.45
C LEU A 333 21.23 2.38 -5.53
N ALA A 334 22.16 3.34 -5.47
CA ALA A 334 23.59 3.04 -5.57
C ALA A 334 24.08 2.15 -4.42
N GLY A 335 23.65 2.43 -3.18
CA GLY A 335 24.00 1.63 -2.00
C GLY A 335 23.41 0.22 -2.07
N TYR A 336 22.17 0.09 -2.54
CA TYR A 336 21.50 -1.19 -2.73
C TYR A 336 22.24 -2.08 -3.75
N LEU A 337 22.58 -1.53 -4.91
CA LEU A 337 23.34 -2.25 -5.94
C LEU A 337 24.75 -2.59 -5.50
N ALA A 338 25.41 -1.72 -4.70
CA ALA A 338 26.74 -1.98 -4.18
C ALA A 338 26.74 -3.14 -3.17
N ALA A 339 25.77 -3.18 -2.24
CA ALA A 339 25.62 -4.28 -1.28
C ALA A 339 25.41 -5.62 -1.99
N ALA A 340 24.50 -5.67 -2.98
CA ALA A 340 24.26 -6.89 -3.76
C ALA A 340 25.51 -7.38 -4.51
N ARG A 341 26.31 -6.47 -5.09
CA ARG A 341 27.58 -6.84 -5.75
C ARG A 341 28.62 -7.36 -4.77
N ALA A 342 28.59 -6.89 -3.53
CA ALA A 342 29.46 -7.37 -2.45
C ALA A 342 28.98 -8.70 -1.82
N GLY A 343 27.80 -9.21 -2.22
CA GLY A 343 27.17 -10.38 -1.58
C GLY A 343 26.64 -10.07 -0.19
N GLU A 344 26.35 -8.80 0.10
CA GLU A 344 25.89 -8.32 1.40
C GLU A 344 24.40 -8.01 1.38
N ALA A 345 23.77 -7.99 2.56
CA ALA A 345 22.41 -7.54 2.73
C ALA A 345 22.31 -6.01 2.47
N PRO A 346 21.18 -5.52 1.96
CA PRO A 346 20.99 -4.10 1.71
C PRO A 346 21.07 -3.28 3.02
N PRO A 347 21.59 -2.03 2.97
CA PRO A 347 21.56 -1.15 4.11
C PRO A 347 20.12 -0.84 4.52
N CYS A 348 19.81 -0.97 5.80
CA CYS A 348 18.47 -0.79 6.33
C CYS A 348 18.48 -0.09 7.68
N ASP A 349 17.31 0.44 8.05
CA ASP A 349 17.03 0.95 9.39
C ASP A 349 16.11 -0.07 10.11
N LEU A 350 16.29 -0.22 11.42
CA LEU A 350 15.57 -1.20 12.24
C LEU A 350 14.82 -0.51 13.37
N GLU A 351 13.59 -0.95 13.60
CA GLU A 351 12.73 -0.54 14.70
C GLU A 351 12.18 -1.78 15.41
N ARG A 352 12.16 -1.78 16.74
CA ARG A 352 11.47 -2.81 17.53
C ARG A 352 10.10 -2.29 17.90
N ILE A 353 9.07 -3.02 17.51
CA ILE A 353 7.68 -2.73 17.83
C ILE A 353 7.35 -3.38 19.15
N ASP A 354 7.05 -2.59 20.18
CA ASP A 354 6.57 -3.10 21.45
C ASP A 354 5.09 -3.50 21.41
N GLY A 355 4.58 -4.05 22.52
CA GLY A 355 3.22 -4.54 22.60
C GLY A 355 2.16 -3.44 22.46
N ASP A 356 2.41 -2.27 23.01
CA ASP A 356 1.47 -1.15 22.97
C ASP A 356 1.39 -0.54 21.58
N THR A 357 2.53 -0.34 20.93
CA THR A 357 2.60 0.10 19.53
C THR A 357 1.88 -0.90 18.62
N ARG A 358 2.09 -2.21 18.82
CA ARG A 358 1.40 -3.26 18.04
C ARG A 358 -0.11 -3.23 18.26
N ALA A 359 -0.58 -3.06 19.49
CA ALA A 359 -2.00 -2.97 19.79
C ALA A 359 -2.63 -1.74 19.12
N LEU A 360 -1.94 -0.58 19.18
CA LEU A 360 -2.38 0.65 18.53
C LEU A 360 -2.43 0.51 17.00
N GLU A 361 -1.39 0.00 16.38
CA GLU A 361 -1.37 -0.24 14.93
C GLU A 361 -2.49 -1.21 14.51
N ARG A 362 -2.71 -2.29 15.27
CA ARG A 362 -3.78 -3.24 14.98
C ARG A 362 -5.16 -2.62 15.10
N LEU A 363 -5.38 -1.72 16.06
CA LEU A 363 -6.61 -0.94 16.16
C LEU A 363 -6.80 -0.04 14.93
N MET A 364 -5.79 0.77 14.63
CA MET A 364 -5.83 1.73 13.53
C MET A 364 -6.01 1.06 12.15
N LEU A 365 -5.31 -0.04 11.91
CA LEU A 365 -5.35 -0.77 10.66
C LEU A 365 -6.62 -1.62 10.55
N GLY A 366 -6.99 -2.32 11.62
CA GLY A 366 -8.15 -3.21 11.62
C GLY A 366 -9.47 -2.47 11.46
N LEU A 367 -9.63 -1.28 12.04
CA LEU A 367 -10.85 -0.47 11.88
C LEU A 367 -11.03 0.15 10.48
N ARG A 368 -10.06 0.04 9.60
CA ARG A 368 -10.22 0.38 8.17
C ARG A 368 -11.11 -0.63 7.43
N LEU A 369 -11.16 -1.87 7.95
CA LEU A 369 -11.94 -2.94 7.35
C LEU A 369 -13.43 -2.91 7.76
N ASP A 370 -14.27 -3.54 6.95
CA ASP A 370 -15.66 -3.85 7.30
C ASP A 370 -15.78 -5.10 8.18
N GLU A 371 -14.65 -5.65 8.63
CA GLU A 371 -14.56 -6.81 9.50
C GLU A 371 -14.29 -6.42 10.95
N PRO A 372 -14.80 -7.19 11.93
CA PRO A 372 -14.65 -6.84 13.33
C PRO A 372 -13.24 -7.12 13.86
N VAL A 373 -12.74 -6.21 14.69
CA VAL A 373 -11.47 -6.34 15.42
C VAL A 373 -11.74 -6.95 16.80
N ARG A 374 -10.95 -7.95 17.21
CA ARG A 374 -11.06 -8.52 18.57
C ARG A 374 -10.60 -7.51 19.61
N VAL A 375 -11.47 -7.16 20.56
CA VAL A 375 -11.15 -6.21 21.64
C VAL A 375 -9.92 -6.65 22.43
N ALA A 376 -9.79 -7.94 22.73
CA ALA A 376 -8.64 -8.48 23.45
C ALA A 376 -7.29 -8.26 22.75
N ALA A 377 -7.28 -8.13 21.41
CA ALA A 377 -6.05 -7.90 20.64
C ALA A 377 -5.59 -6.43 20.64
N VAL A 378 -6.47 -5.52 21.06
CA VAL A 378 -6.25 -4.06 21.04
C VAL A 378 -6.56 -3.38 22.39
N ALA A 379 -6.78 -4.16 23.45
CA ALA A 379 -7.25 -3.67 24.75
C ALA A 379 -6.35 -2.55 25.32
N GLY A 380 -5.01 -2.68 25.16
CA GLY A 380 -4.07 -1.65 25.62
C GLY A 380 -4.09 -0.34 24.84
N ALA A 381 -4.75 -0.34 23.68
CA ALA A 381 -4.84 0.82 22.78
C ALA A 381 -6.24 1.43 22.72
N LEU A 382 -7.24 0.84 23.41
CA LEU A 382 -8.61 1.34 23.41
C LEU A 382 -8.85 2.26 24.61
N ASP A 383 -9.45 3.41 24.34
CA ASP A 383 -10.05 4.27 25.34
C ASP A 383 -11.49 3.80 25.61
N GLU A 384 -11.72 3.21 26.78
CA GLU A 384 -13.03 2.63 27.15
C GLU A 384 -14.14 3.68 27.22
N GLU A 385 -13.84 4.91 27.70
CA GLU A 385 -14.82 6.00 27.76
C GLU A 385 -15.20 6.48 26.35
N ALA A 386 -14.23 6.60 25.47
CA ALA A 386 -14.47 6.94 24.06
C ALA A 386 -15.32 5.86 23.36
N VAL A 387 -15.08 4.57 23.65
CA VAL A 387 -15.89 3.47 23.09
C VAL A 387 -17.36 3.63 23.48
N GLU A 388 -17.66 3.93 24.77
CA GLU A 388 -19.05 4.12 25.23
C GLU A 388 -19.71 5.32 24.56
N VAL A 389 -19.00 6.46 24.47
CA VAL A 389 -19.49 7.68 23.83
C VAL A 389 -19.78 7.46 22.35
N LEU A 390 -18.85 6.83 21.62
CA LEU A 390 -18.98 6.61 20.20
C LEU A 390 -20.03 5.55 19.86
N ALA A 391 -20.18 4.53 20.72
CA ALA A 391 -21.28 3.55 20.61
C ALA A 391 -22.65 4.20 20.81
N ALA A 392 -22.79 5.07 21.83
CA ALA A 392 -24.03 5.83 22.06
C ALA A 392 -24.37 6.75 20.87
N ARG A 393 -23.37 7.27 20.14
CA ARG A 393 -23.55 8.06 18.91
C ARG A 393 -23.82 7.19 17.65
N GLY A 394 -23.78 5.87 17.77
CA GLY A 394 -23.98 4.94 16.66
C GLY A 394 -22.83 4.94 15.64
N LEU A 395 -21.60 5.22 16.07
CA LEU A 395 -20.40 5.25 15.21
C LEU A 395 -19.57 3.96 15.30
N VAL A 396 -19.64 3.28 16.45
CA VAL A 396 -19.03 1.97 16.68
C VAL A 396 -20.06 0.96 17.19
N GLU A 397 -19.79 -0.30 16.97
CA GLU A 397 -20.58 -1.41 17.47
C GLU A 397 -19.68 -2.40 18.20
N ILE A 398 -20.08 -2.76 19.44
CA ILE A 398 -19.44 -3.82 20.21
C ILE A 398 -20.34 -5.04 20.18
N ARG A 399 -19.80 -6.19 19.81
CA ARG A 399 -20.51 -7.47 19.82
C ARG A 399 -19.81 -8.48 20.70
N GLY A 400 -20.60 -9.30 21.41
CA GLY A 400 -20.10 -10.30 22.34
C GLY A 400 -19.65 -9.72 23.67
N SER A 401 -19.00 -10.54 24.48
CA SER A 401 -18.50 -10.16 25.81
C SER A 401 -17.23 -10.94 26.17
N GLY A 402 -16.46 -10.42 27.12
CA GLY A 402 -15.20 -11.03 27.58
C GLY A 402 -14.19 -11.23 26.45
N GLY A 403 -13.44 -12.32 26.44
CA GLY A 403 -12.40 -12.59 25.45
C GLY A 403 -12.88 -12.75 23.99
N GLY A 404 -14.21 -12.89 23.78
CA GLY A 404 -14.83 -12.96 22.46
C GLY A 404 -15.40 -11.64 21.96
N ALA A 405 -15.28 -10.55 22.71
CA ALA A 405 -15.77 -9.24 22.32
C ALA A 405 -15.04 -8.72 21.07
N THR A 406 -15.81 -8.08 20.18
CA THR A 406 -15.28 -7.46 18.96
C THR A 406 -15.81 -6.03 18.83
N ILE A 407 -15.02 -5.18 18.19
CA ILE A 407 -15.36 -3.79 17.84
C ILE A 407 -15.32 -3.62 16.34
N THR A 408 -16.30 -2.88 15.81
CA THR A 408 -16.36 -2.53 14.38
C THR A 408 -16.91 -1.11 14.22
N LEU A 409 -16.51 -0.41 13.16
CA LEU A 409 -17.15 0.85 12.79
C LEU A 409 -18.48 0.56 12.11
N THR A 410 -19.53 1.28 12.48
CA THR A 410 -20.80 1.26 11.72
C THR A 410 -20.59 1.89 10.33
N PRO A 411 -21.49 1.73 9.36
CA PRO A 411 -21.39 2.44 8.08
C PRO A 411 -21.22 3.96 8.24
N ARG A 412 -21.87 4.56 9.25
CA ARG A 412 -21.69 5.99 9.58
C ARG A 412 -20.31 6.25 10.18
N GLY A 413 -19.84 5.40 11.10
CA GLY A 413 -18.51 5.50 11.69
C GLY A 413 -17.39 5.34 10.66
N ARG A 414 -17.57 4.46 9.67
CA ARG A 414 -16.59 4.28 8.58
C ARG A 414 -16.44 5.49 7.67
N ARG A 415 -17.52 6.27 7.46
CA ARG A 415 -17.44 7.54 6.71
C ARG A 415 -16.59 8.60 7.43
N LEU A 416 -16.58 8.56 8.76
CA LEU A 416 -15.77 9.42 9.63
C LEU A 416 -14.47 8.74 10.11
N GLY A 417 -14.10 7.63 9.52
CA GLY A 417 -13.14 6.62 9.97
C GLY A 417 -11.89 7.14 10.69
N GLY A 418 -11.15 8.07 10.10
CA GLY A 418 -9.94 8.62 10.70
C GLY A 418 -10.19 9.33 12.04
N GLY A 419 -11.24 10.16 12.12
CA GLY A 419 -11.63 10.86 13.35
C GLY A 419 -12.11 9.91 14.44
N VAL A 420 -13.00 8.98 14.08
CA VAL A 420 -13.52 7.97 15.05
C VAL A 420 -12.40 7.08 15.57
N THR A 421 -11.49 6.63 14.69
CA THR A 421 -10.35 5.80 15.10
C THR A 421 -9.38 6.56 16.00
N ALA A 422 -9.16 7.85 15.74
CA ALA A 422 -8.32 8.70 16.58
C ALA A 422 -8.90 8.93 17.99
N GLU A 423 -10.25 9.09 18.09
CA GLU A 423 -10.92 9.19 19.39
C GLU A 423 -10.90 7.86 20.17
N LEU A 424 -10.96 6.71 19.48
CA LEU A 424 -10.88 5.39 20.10
C LEU A 424 -9.48 5.05 20.62
N ALA A 425 -8.45 5.68 20.07
CA ALA A 425 -7.07 5.35 20.37
C ALA A 425 -6.63 5.96 21.70
N HIS A 426 -6.28 5.13 22.68
CA HIS A 426 -5.57 5.56 23.86
C HIS A 426 -4.10 5.77 23.52
N LEU A 427 -3.64 7.03 23.54
CA LEU A 427 -2.24 7.38 23.33
C LEU A 427 -1.54 7.49 24.68
N PRO A 428 -0.73 6.50 25.10
CA PRO A 428 -0.03 6.59 26.39
C PRO A 428 0.97 7.75 26.34
N GLY A 429 0.74 8.76 27.18
CA GLY A 429 1.70 9.85 27.42
C GLY A 429 1.45 11.17 26.65
N VAL A 430 0.26 11.40 26.14
CA VAL A 430 -0.19 12.74 25.68
C VAL A 430 -1.07 13.39 26.74
#